data_5884feda1813ea032a8b5a4675667e06
#
_entry.id   5884feda1813ea032a8b5a4675667e06
#
_cell.length_a   1.000
_cell.length_b   1.000
_cell.length_c   1.000
_cell.angle_alpha   90.00
_cell.angle_beta   90.00
_cell.angle_gamma   90.00
#
_symmetry.space_group_name_H-M   'P 1'
#
loop_
_entity.id
_entity.type
_entity.pdbx_description
1 polymer ?
#
loop_
_entity_poly.entity_id
_entity_poly.type
_entity_poly.pdbx_seq_one_letter_code
_entity_poly.pdbx_strand_id
1 'polypeptide(L)'
;MIFDTHCHYNDESYTEDREVLLRSLPEAGVDRICEIGYNLESSKAAIRLARELPVPGLKKYAVVGFHPENADELTEESLLEIYALSQEKEVVAMGEMGLDYFRIDKRSKVEKEQEEEAFAKGEITEKQYFNPDPEIQKDCFIAMMELAKKRNLPVVLHSRDAALDTYHLLRDHKGYVNGGIVHCFSYPVEVARQFIDLGMMVGIGGVLTFSNAKKLKQVATEIPLSHIVLETDCPYMSPVPLRGSRNHSGNLRYVLSCLAELKGISEEEVIRQTTENALKVYRIQE
;
A
#
# COMPACT_ATOMS: atom_id res chain seq x y z
N MET A 1 -9.15 -8.73 17.22
CA MET A 1 -8.32 -9.30 16.13
C MET A 1 -7.86 -8.16 15.23
N ILE A 2 -6.68 -8.25 14.65
CA ILE A 2 -6.01 -7.19 13.86
C ILE A 2 -6.40 -7.34 12.39
N PHE A 3 -6.60 -6.22 11.70
CA PHE A 3 -6.73 -6.14 10.26
C PHE A 3 -5.44 -5.54 9.66
N ASP A 4 -4.71 -6.31 8.85
CA ASP A 4 -3.61 -5.81 8.03
C ASP A 4 -4.17 -5.23 6.73
N THR A 5 -4.18 -3.91 6.61
CA THR A 5 -4.81 -3.23 5.47
C THR A 5 -3.95 -3.22 4.21
N HIS A 6 -2.67 -3.63 4.27
CA HIS A 6 -1.76 -3.61 3.13
C HIS A 6 -0.66 -4.66 3.24
N CYS A 7 -0.74 -5.70 2.43
CA CYS A 7 0.24 -6.77 2.39
C CYS A 7 0.39 -7.34 0.97
N HIS A 8 1.54 -7.97 0.69
CA HIS A 8 1.86 -8.58 -0.61
C HIS A 8 2.27 -10.04 -0.45
N TYR A 9 1.36 -10.89 0.03
CA TYR A 9 1.62 -12.34 0.05
C TYR A 9 1.67 -12.97 -1.34
N ASN A 10 1.27 -12.23 -2.40
CA ASN A 10 1.48 -12.60 -3.80
C ASN A 10 2.95 -12.50 -4.23
N ASP A 11 3.82 -11.85 -3.46
CA ASP A 11 5.26 -11.71 -3.70
C ASP A 11 5.97 -13.09 -3.73
N GLU A 12 7.01 -13.19 -4.59
CA GLU A 12 7.81 -14.41 -4.81
C GLU A 12 8.51 -14.90 -3.53
N SER A 13 8.87 -13.97 -2.64
CA SER A 13 9.55 -14.30 -1.37
C SER A 13 8.74 -15.22 -0.45
N TYR A 14 7.43 -15.35 -0.70
CA TYR A 14 6.55 -16.25 0.03
C TYR A 14 6.25 -17.57 -0.68
N THR A 15 6.79 -17.82 -1.87
CA THR A 15 6.41 -18.97 -2.71
C THR A 15 6.51 -20.30 -1.98
N GLU A 16 7.54 -20.49 -1.15
CA GLU A 16 7.80 -21.76 -0.46
C GLU A 16 6.91 -21.99 0.77
N ASP A 17 6.51 -20.92 1.48
CA ASP A 17 5.86 -21.05 2.79
C ASP A 17 4.58 -20.22 2.97
N ARG A 18 4.08 -19.60 1.89
CA ARG A 18 2.91 -18.71 1.89
C ARG A 18 1.71 -19.31 2.63
N GLU A 19 1.35 -20.54 2.31
CA GLU A 19 0.19 -21.19 2.91
C GLU A 19 0.38 -21.44 4.40
N VAL A 20 1.56 -21.92 4.79
CA VAL A 20 1.90 -22.18 6.20
C VAL A 20 1.84 -20.88 6.99
N LEU A 21 2.41 -19.81 6.43
CA LEU A 21 2.43 -18.50 7.06
C LEU A 21 1.03 -17.92 7.22
N LEU A 22 0.20 -17.94 6.15
CA LEU A 22 -1.17 -17.46 6.23
C LEU A 22 -2.02 -18.23 7.24
N ARG A 23 -1.83 -19.55 7.36
CA ARG A 23 -2.52 -20.39 8.35
C ARG A 23 -2.13 -20.07 9.80
N SER A 24 -0.96 -19.48 10.03
CA SER A 24 -0.50 -19.08 11.37
C SER A 24 -1.04 -17.72 11.82
N LEU A 25 -1.58 -16.89 10.91
CA LEU A 25 -2.00 -15.52 11.23
C LEU A 25 -3.13 -15.43 12.27
N PRO A 26 -4.17 -16.27 12.25
CA PRO A 26 -5.22 -16.23 13.28
C PRO A 26 -4.68 -16.46 14.69
N GLU A 27 -3.73 -17.38 14.86
CA GLU A 27 -3.07 -17.61 16.14
C GLU A 27 -2.19 -16.43 16.57
N ALA A 28 -1.65 -15.68 15.59
CA ALA A 28 -0.92 -14.44 15.85
C ALA A 28 -1.84 -13.21 16.11
N GLY A 29 -3.16 -13.42 16.15
CA GLY A 29 -4.14 -12.35 16.42
C GLY A 29 -4.59 -11.55 15.20
N VAL A 30 -4.23 -11.96 13.97
CA VAL A 30 -4.64 -11.34 12.71
C VAL A 30 -5.73 -12.17 12.05
N ASP A 31 -6.92 -11.58 11.85
CA ASP A 31 -8.06 -12.29 11.27
C ASP A 31 -8.51 -11.71 9.92
N ARG A 32 -7.88 -10.64 9.48
CA ARG A 32 -8.15 -9.99 8.18
C ARG A 32 -6.87 -9.48 7.56
N ILE A 33 -6.74 -9.69 6.25
CA ILE A 33 -5.68 -9.11 5.43
C ILE A 33 -6.25 -8.54 4.13
N CYS A 34 -5.62 -7.49 3.63
CA CYS A 34 -5.90 -6.95 2.30
C CYS A 34 -4.66 -7.13 1.41
N GLU A 35 -4.79 -7.99 0.43
CA GLU A 35 -3.76 -8.35 -0.54
C GLU A 35 -3.70 -7.32 -1.66
N ILE A 36 -2.53 -6.78 -1.95
CA ILE A 36 -2.39 -5.65 -2.85
C ILE A 36 -1.82 -6.08 -4.20
N GLY A 37 -2.56 -5.71 -5.27
CA GLY A 37 -2.05 -5.71 -6.62
C GLY A 37 -1.36 -4.38 -6.94
N TYR A 38 -0.27 -4.45 -7.70
CA TYR A 38 0.54 -3.30 -8.10
C TYR A 38 0.72 -3.20 -9.62
N ASN A 39 0.24 -4.20 -10.37
CA ASN A 39 0.05 -4.21 -11.82
C ASN A 39 -1.03 -5.25 -12.17
N LEU A 40 -1.27 -5.48 -13.47
CA LEU A 40 -2.35 -6.37 -13.90
C LEU A 40 -2.16 -7.81 -13.38
N GLU A 41 -0.96 -8.38 -13.47
CA GLU A 41 -0.70 -9.76 -13.07
C GLU A 41 -0.75 -9.95 -11.55
N SER A 42 -0.19 -9.03 -10.80
CA SER A 42 -0.26 -9.06 -9.33
C SER A 42 -1.69 -8.80 -8.83
N SER A 43 -2.48 -7.98 -9.52
CA SER A 43 -3.91 -7.79 -9.24
C SER A 43 -4.71 -9.09 -9.43
N LYS A 44 -4.45 -9.84 -10.50
CA LYS A 44 -5.02 -11.18 -10.71
C LYS A 44 -4.58 -12.15 -9.60
N ALA A 45 -3.30 -12.08 -9.20
CA ALA A 45 -2.76 -12.93 -8.13
C ALA A 45 -3.38 -12.61 -6.77
N ALA A 46 -3.58 -11.33 -6.43
CA ALA A 46 -4.24 -10.89 -5.20
C ALA A 46 -5.67 -11.45 -5.08
N ILE A 47 -6.45 -11.36 -6.15
CA ILE A 47 -7.81 -11.94 -6.20
C ILE A 47 -7.76 -13.46 -6.03
N ARG A 48 -6.86 -14.15 -6.75
CA ARG A 48 -6.71 -15.62 -6.62
C ARG A 48 -6.38 -16.01 -5.18
N LEU A 49 -5.42 -15.33 -4.55
CA LEU A 49 -5.02 -15.61 -3.17
C LEU A 49 -6.19 -15.37 -2.18
N ALA A 50 -6.95 -14.30 -2.39
CA ALA A 50 -8.12 -14.03 -1.57
C ALA A 50 -9.20 -15.12 -1.69
N ARG A 51 -9.39 -15.67 -2.90
CA ARG A 51 -10.45 -16.63 -3.25
C ARG A 51 -10.08 -18.09 -2.99
N GLU A 52 -8.92 -18.52 -3.47
CA GLU A 52 -8.62 -19.94 -3.67
C GLU A 52 -7.94 -20.63 -2.47
N LEU A 53 -7.36 -19.86 -1.55
CA LEU A 53 -6.69 -20.40 -0.38
C LEU A 53 -7.54 -20.17 0.90
N PRO A 54 -8.51 -21.03 1.23
CA PRO A 54 -9.28 -20.85 2.45
C PRO A 54 -8.42 -21.10 3.68
N VAL A 55 -8.38 -20.11 4.57
CA VAL A 55 -7.71 -20.21 5.88
C VAL A 55 -8.76 -20.00 6.97
N PRO A 56 -9.07 -21.02 7.79
CA PRO A 56 -10.01 -20.88 8.88
C PRO A 56 -9.62 -19.73 9.82
N GLY A 57 -10.55 -18.81 10.10
CA GLY A 57 -10.30 -17.66 10.96
C GLY A 57 -9.59 -16.47 10.30
N LEU A 58 -9.26 -16.54 9.00
CA LEU A 58 -8.66 -15.43 8.25
C LEU A 58 -9.56 -15.03 7.07
N LYS A 59 -10.07 -13.81 7.09
CA LYS A 59 -10.74 -13.18 5.93
C LYS A 59 -9.70 -12.48 5.07
N LYS A 60 -9.82 -12.63 3.76
CA LYS A 60 -8.88 -12.06 2.79
C LYS A 60 -9.63 -11.25 1.76
N TYR A 61 -9.09 -10.08 1.47
CA TYR A 61 -9.61 -9.13 0.49
C TYR A 61 -8.52 -8.79 -0.51
N ALA A 62 -8.89 -8.15 -1.61
CA ALA A 62 -7.95 -7.73 -2.65
C ALA A 62 -8.12 -6.25 -2.99
N VAL A 63 -7.03 -5.63 -3.37
CA VAL A 63 -6.94 -4.32 -4.01
C VAL A 63 -6.31 -4.50 -5.38
N VAL A 64 -6.81 -3.79 -6.40
CA VAL A 64 -6.36 -3.95 -7.79
C VAL A 64 -6.01 -2.62 -8.41
N GLY A 65 -4.87 -2.55 -9.11
CA GLY A 65 -4.44 -1.32 -9.74
C GLY A 65 -3.02 -1.34 -10.29
N PHE A 66 -2.47 -0.15 -10.51
CA PHE A 66 -1.11 0.07 -11.00
C PHE A 66 -0.33 0.97 -10.05
N HIS A 67 0.74 0.42 -9.46
CA HIS A 67 1.71 1.16 -8.69
C HIS A 67 2.48 2.13 -9.59
N PRO A 68 2.94 3.29 -9.10
CA PRO A 68 3.73 4.22 -9.90
C PRO A 68 4.98 3.61 -10.56
N GLU A 69 5.56 2.58 -9.98
CA GLU A 69 6.68 1.83 -10.60
C GLU A 69 6.29 1.06 -11.87
N ASN A 70 5.00 0.78 -12.05
CA ASN A 70 4.44 0.06 -13.20
C ASN A 70 3.51 0.97 -14.03
N ALA A 71 3.61 2.28 -13.88
CA ALA A 71 2.70 3.22 -14.55
C ALA A 71 2.80 3.19 -16.08
N ASP A 72 3.96 2.83 -16.62
CA ASP A 72 4.20 2.66 -18.06
C ASP A 72 3.63 1.36 -18.64
N GLU A 73 3.20 0.41 -17.81
CA GLU A 73 2.46 -0.78 -18.23
C GLU A 73 0.96 -0.46 -18.49
N LEU A 74 0.47 0.73 -18.11
CA LEU A 74 -0.92 1.10 -18.30
C LEU A 74 -1.22 1.33 -19.79
N THR A 75 -2.14 0.54 -20.33
CA THR A 75 -2.70 0.66 -21.66
C THR A 75 -4.23 0.72 -21.58
N GLU A 76 -4.91 1.04 -22.69
CA GLU A 76 -6.38 0.96 -22.73
C GLU A 76 -6.88 -0.46 -22.43
N GLU A 77 -6.18 -1.48 -22.92
CA GLU A 77 -6.52 -2.89 -22.70
C GLU A 77 -6.36 -3.28 -21.23
N SER A 78 -5.18 -2.99 -20.62
CA SER A 78 -4.95 -3.30 -19.21
C SER A 78 -5.89 -2.52 -18.26
N LEU A 79 -6.27 -1.29 -18.61
CA LEU A 79 -7.26 -0.52 -17.88
C LEU A 79 -8.66 -1.18 -17.92
N LEU A 80 -9.07 -1.71 -19.08
CA LEU A 80 -10.32 -2.48 -19.20
C LEU A 80 -10.27 -3.78 -18.39
N GLU A 81 -9.13 -4.46 -18.38
CA GLU A 81 -8.96 -5.65 -17.53
C GLU A 81 -9.03 -5.30 -16.03
N ILE A 82 -8.35 -4.26 -15.56
CA ILE A 82 -8.47 -3.78 -14.16
C ILE A 82 -9.93 -3.40 -13.84
N TYR A 83 -10.64 -2.77 -14.79
CA TYR A 83 -12.07 -2.52 -14.60
C TYR A 83 -12.88 -3.81 -14.39
N ALA A 84 -12.60 -4.85 -15.19
CA ALA A 84 -13.26 -6.15 -15.02
C ALA A 84 -12.90 -6.79 -13.66
N LEU A 85 -11.61 -6.81 -13.30
CA LEU A 85 -11.13 -7.32 -12.01
C LEU A 85 -11.74 -6.59 -10.82
N SER A 86 -11.94 -5.28 -10.94
CA SER A 86 -12.56 -4.47 -9.87
C SER A 86 -14.02 -4.85 -9.57
N GLN A 87 -14.65 -5.71 -10.37
CA GLN A 87 -16.02 -6.19 -10.16
C GLN A 87 -16.08 -7.49 -9.34
N GLU A 88 -14.93 -8.11 -9.10
CA GLU A 88 -14.84 -9.32 -8.30
C GLU A 88 -15.20 -9.03 -6.84
N LYS A 89 -15.86 -9.98 -6.20
CA LYS A 89 -16.40 -9.81 -4.82
C LYS A 89 -15.32 -9.65 -3.75
N GLU A 90 -14.11 -10.13 -4.03
CA GLU A 90 -12.96 -10.02 -3.16
C GLU A 90 -12.34 -8.63 -3.17
N VAL A 91 -12.64 -7.83 -4.20
CA VAL A 91 -12.04 -6.50 -4.40
C VAL A 91 -12.77 -5.44 -3.58
N VAL A 92 -12.05 -4.83 -2.66
CA VAL A 92 -12.59 -3.82 -1.71
C VAL A 92 -12.09 -2.40 -1.99
N ALA A 93 -11.04 -2.23 -2.80
CA ALA A 93 -10.51 -0.92 -3.16
C ALA A 93 -9.78 -0.96 -4.51
N MET A 94 -9.51 0.24 -5.04
CA MET A 94 -8.65 0.45 -6.21
C MET A 94 -7.28 0.94 -5.75
N GLY A 95 -6.24 0.34 -6.26
CA GLY A 95 -4.84 0.62 -5.91
C GLY A 95 -3.98 -0.65 -6.12
N GLU A 96 -2.75 -0.62 -5.77
CA GLU A 96 -2.03 0.54 -5.26
C GLU A 96 -1.80 1.54 -6.40
N MET A 97 -2.07 2.81 -6.18
CA MET A 97 -1.92 3.85 -7.19
C MET A 97 -1.29 5.11 -6.58
N GLY A 98 -0.67 5.96 -7.37
CA GLY A 98 -0.13 7.21 -6.87
C GLY A 98 1.16 7.64 -7.52
N LEU A 99 2.09 8.22 -6.73
CA LEU A 99 3.33 8.81 -7.22
C LEU A 99 4.54 8.38 -6.38
N ASP A 100 5.62 8.00 -7.04
CA ASP A 100 6.93 7.72 -6.42
C ASP A 100 8.03 8.50 -7.16
N TYR A 101 8.57 9.54 -6.52
CA TYR A 101 9.64 10.36 -7.08
C TYR A 101 11.03 10.02 -6.53
N PHE A 102 11.14 8.95 -5.74
CA PHE A 102 12.40 8.58 -5.10
C PHE A 102 13.48 8.14 -6.11
N ARG A 103 13.08 7.40 -7.16
CA ARG A 103 14.00 6.84 -8.17
C ARG A 103 13.73 7.37 -9.58
N ILE A 104 13.47 8.66 -9.72
CA ILE A 104 13.31 9.27 -11.04
C ILE A 104 14.66 9.40 -11.73
N ASP A 105 14.72 8.99 -12.99
CA ASP A 105 15.92 9.09 -13.81
C ASP A 105 16.27 10.54 -14.17
N LYS A 106 17.24 11.10 -13.46
CA LYS A 106 17.75 12.47 -13.66
C LYS A 106 18.99 12.54 -14.56
N ARG A 107 19.39 11.40 -15.14
CA ARG A 107 20.58 11.34 -16.00
C ARG A 107 20.37 12.10 -17.29
N SER A 108 21.47 12.65 -17.81
CA SER A 108 21.50 13.26 -19.14
C SER A 108 21.27 12.22 -20.24
N LYS A 109 20.89 12.68 -21.43
CA LYS A 109 20.75 11.81 -22.60
C LYS A 109 22.03 11.01 -22.89
N VAL A 110 23.19 11.66 -22.73
CA VAL A 110 24.50 11.03 -22.96
C VAL A 110 24.75 9.88 -21.99
N GLU A 111 24.45 10.06 -20.70
CA GLU A 111 24.60 8.98 -19.69
C GLU A 111 23.68 7.80 -19.97
N LYS A 112 22.46 8.05 -20.44
CA LYS A 112 21.51 7.00 -20.84
C LYS A 112 22.01 6.22 -22.05
N GLU A 113 22.50 6.92 -23.09
CA GLU A 113 23.06 6.31 -24.29
C GLU A 113 24.31 5.48 -23.96
N GLN A 114 25.15 5.94 -23.04
CA GLN A 114 26.34 5.18 -22.58
C GLN A 114 25.97 3.88 -21.88
N GLU A 115 24.95 3.88 -21.02
CA GLU A 115 24.45 2.66 -20.36
C GLU A 115 23.88 1.68 -21.39
N GLU A 116 23.09 2.17 -22.36
CA GLU A 116 22.53 1.35 -23.45
C GLU A 116 23.66 0.68 -24.26
N GLU A 117 24.71 1.44 -24.62
CA GLU A 117 25.86 0.90 -25.31
C GLU A 117 26.63 -0.15 -24.50
N ALA A 118 26.88 0.14 -23.21
CA ALA A 118 27.59 -0.78 -22.30
C ALA A 118 26.80 -2.09 -22.13
N PHE A 119 25.47 -2.01 -21.99
CA PHE A 119 24.61 -3.17 -21.93
C PHE A 119 24.63 -3.98 -23.25
N ALA A 120 24.52 -3.30 -24.39
CA ALA A 120 24.56 -3.94 -25.71
C ALA A 120 25.91 -4.62 -26.00
N LYS A 121 27.01 -4.09 -25.45
CA LYS A 121 28.37 -4.68 -25.56
C LYS A 121 28.64 -5.79 -24.52
N GLY A 122 27.71 -6.02 -23.57
CA GLY A 122 27.90 -6.98 -22.49
C GLY A 122 28.92 -6.53 -21.42
N GLU A 123 29.23 -5.23 -21.37
CA GLU A 123 30.13 -4.63 -20.37
C GLU A 123 29.45 -4.53 -19.00
N ILE A 124 28.10 -4.42 -18.98
CA ILE A 124 27.23 -4.55 -17.81
C ILE A 124 26.16 -5.61 -18.07
N THR A 125 25.76 -6.31 -17.01
CA THR A 125 24.76 -7.39 -17.08
C THR A 125 23.34 -6.90 -16.78
N GLU A 126 23.23 -5.76 -16.10
CA GLU A 126 21.96 -5.16 -15.69
C GLU A 126 22.02 -3.64 -15.88
N LYS A 127 20.90 -3.04 -16.28
CA LYS A 127 20.73 -1.58 -16.30
C LYS A 127 20.24 -1.08 -14.94
N GLN A 128 20.55 0.18 -14.64
CA GLN A 128 20.02 0.79 -13.43
C GLN A 128 18.50 0.95 -13.54
N TYR A 129 17.78 0.47 -12.52
CA TYR A 129 16.33 0.65 -12.45
C TYR A 129 15.94 2.06 -12.01
N PHE A 130 14.98 2.64 -12.71
CA PHE A 130 14.34 3.92 -12.39
C PHE A 130 12.83 3.78 -12.51
N ASN A 131 12.12 4.58 -11.72
CA ASN A 131 10.68 4.71 -11.84
C ASN A 131 10.32 5.43 -13.16
N PRO A 132 9.14 5.16 -13.74
CA PRO A 132 8.60 5.91 -14.87
C PRO A 132 8.63 7.42 -14.66
N ASP A 133 8.67 8.18 -15.76
CA ASP A 133 8.63 9.64 -15.72
C ASP A 133 7.43 10.14 -14.88
N PRO A 134 7.58 11.23 -14.11
CA PRO A 134 6.50 11.80 -13.30
C PRO A 134 5.20 12.06 -14.06
N GLU A 135 5.24 12.48 -15.33
CA GLU A 135 4.02 12.71 -16.10
C GLU A 135 3.31 11.39 -16.45
N ILE A 136 4.06 10.32 -16.77
CA ILE A 136 3.49 8.97 -16.96
C ILE A 136 2.81 8.49 -15.68
N GLN A 137 3.47 8.67 -14.52
CA GLN A 137 2.89 8.33 -13.22
C GLN A 137 1.61 9.12 -12.94
N LYS A 138 1.58 10.43 -13.25
CA LYS A 138 0.40 11.29 -13.07
C LYS A 138 -0.76 10.85 -13.94
N ASP A 139 -0.51 10.57 -15.22
CA ASP A 139 -1.54 10.11 -16.15
C ASP A 139 -2.13 8.78 -15.68
N CYS A 140 -1.29 7.82 -15.28
CA CYS A 140 -1.73 6.56 -14.69
C CYS A 140 -2.57 6.77 -13.42
N PHE A 141 -2.11 7.63 -12.50
CA PHE A 141 -2.82 7.94 -11.26
C PHE A 141 -4.19 8.56 -11.53
N ILE A 142 -4.29 9.50 -12.49
CA ILE A 142 -5.57 10.11 -12.90
C ILE A 142 -6.52 9.04 -13.46
N ALA A 143 -6.04 8.19 -14.38
CA ALA A 143 -6.86 7.13 -14.97
C ALA A 143 -7.40 6.17 -13.90
N MET A 144 -6.55 5.78 -12.94
CA MET A 144 -6.95 4.90 -11.85
C MET A 144 -7.95 5.56 -10.89
N MET A 145 -7.81 6.87 -10.59
CA MET A 145 -8.79 7.61 -9.79
C MET A 145 -10.15 7.71 -10.49
N GLU A 146 -10.17 7.96 -11.80
CA GLU A 146 -11.42 7.97 -12.58
C GLU A 146 -12.11 6.60 -12.53
N LEU A 147 -11.33 5.54 -12.61
CA LEU A 147 -11.84 4.18 -12.52
C LEU A 147 -12.42 3.88 -11.12
N ALA A 148 -11.71 4.26 -10.06
CA ALA A 148 -12.18 4.13 -8.67
C ALA A 148 -13.51 4.85 -8.45
N LYS A 149 -13.67 6.08 -8.96
CA LYS A 149 -14.93 6.83 -8.91
C LYS A 149 -16.06 6.10 -9.65
N LYS A 150 -15.79 5.62 -10.87
CA LYS A 150 -16.77 4.88 -11.68
C LYS A 150 -17.21 3.60 -10.98
N ARG A 151 -16.31 2.94 -10.24
CA ARG A 151 -16.59 1.72 -9.46
C ARG A 151 -17.18 1.99 -8.08
N ASN A 152 -17.20 3.25 -7.64
CA ASN A 152 -17.57 3.64 -6.28
C ASN A 152 -16.75 2.90 -5.21
N LEU A 153 -15.46 2.68 -5.49
CA LEU A 153 -14.52 2.02 -4.59
C LEU A 153 -13.58 3.04 -3.93
N PRO A 154 -13.16 2.82 -2.68
CA PRO A 154 -12.10 3.62 -2.06
C PRO A 154 -10.76 3.40 -2.75
N VAL A 155 -9.78 4.26 -2.47
CA VAL A 155 -8.46 4.19 -3.08
C VAL A 155 -7.38 3.83 -2.05
N VAL A 156 -6.36 3.08 -2.48
CA VAL A 156 -5.12 2.85 -1.72
C VAL A 156 -4.00 3.58 -2.42
N LEU A 157 -3.44 4.60 -1.75
CA LEU A 157 -2.50 5.54 -2.33
C LEU A 157 -1.07 5.27 -1.89
N HIS A 158 -0.19 5.13 -2.86
CA HIS A 158 1.25 5.24 -2.71
C HIS A 158 1.69 6.70 -2.89
N SER A 159 2.52 7.20 -2.00
CA SER A 159 3.11 8.53 -2.15
C SER A 159 4.50 8.55 -1.53
N ARG A 160 5.53 8.73 -2.36
CA ARG A 160 6.92 8.80 -1.92
C ARG A 160 7.65 9.96 -2.59
N ASP A 161 8.14 10.90 -1.77
CA ASP A 161 8.76 12.16 -2.22
C ASP A 161 7.85 13.01 -3.14
N ALA A 162 6.53 12.78 -3.10
CA ALA A 162 5.53 13.33 -4.02
C ALA A 162 4.28 13.91 -3.32
N ALA A 163 4.35 14.21 -2.01
CA ALA A 163 3.18 14.59 -1.21
C ALA A 163 2.30 15.68 -1.82
N LEU A 164 2.93 16.74 -2.34
CA LEU A 164 2.22 17.91 -2.86
C LEU A 164 1.44 17.56 -4.14
N ASP A 165 2.08 16.90 -5.09
CA ASP A 165 1.46 16.48 -6.35
C ASP A 165 0.37 15.44 -6.10
N THR A 166 0.63 14.46 -5.20
CA THR A 166 -0.38 13.47 -4.81
C THR A 166 -1.62 14.15 -4.22
N TYR A 167 -1.43 15.10 -3.30
CA TYR A 167 -2.54 15.83 -2.69
C TYR A 167 -3.33 16.65 -3.72
N HIS A 168 -2.64 17.40 -4.60
CA HIS A 168 -3.28 18.23 -5.61
C HIS A 168 -4.07 17.38 -6.61
N LEU A 169 -3.49 16.32 -7.16
CA LEU A 169 -4.17 15.43 -8.09
C LEU A 169 -5.38 14.77 -7.44
N LEU A 170 -5.22 14.26 -6.21
CA LEU A 170 -6.31 13.65 -5.46
C LEU A 170 -7.48 14.62 -5.27
N ARG A 171 -7.18 15.87 -4.89
CA ARG A 171 -8.19 16.94 -4.68
C ARG A 171 -8.84 17.36 -6.00
N ASP A 172 -8.03 17.69 -7.02
CA ASP A 172 -8.48 18.31 -8.25
C ASP A 172 -9.29 17.33 -9.12
N HIS A 173 -8.91 16.05 -9.11
CA HIS A 173 -9.65 14.96 -9.77
C HIS A 173 -10.71 14.30 -8.87
N LYS A 174 -10.90 14.78 -7.63
CA LYS A 174 -11.88 14.23 -6.69
C LYS A 174 -11.71 12.72 -6.43
N GLY A 175 -10.46 12.24 -6.44
CA GLY A 175 -10.16 10.83 -6.17
C GLY A 175 -10.53 10.37 -4.77
N TYR A 176 -10.72 11.31 -3.85
CA TYR A 176 -11.06 11.08 -2.44
C TYR A 176 -12.55 10.82 -2.18
N VAL A 177 -13.45 10.98 -3.16
CA VAL A 177 -14.92 10.97 -2.92
C VAL A 177 -15.45 9.66 -2.33
N ASN A 178 -14.72 8.58 -2.48
CA ASN A 178 -15.05 7.29 -1.91
C ASN A 178 -14.25 6.96 -0.64
N GLY A 179 -13.41 7.89 -0.16
CA GLY A 179 -12.43 7.67 0.88
C GLY A 179 -11.23 6.86 0.37
N GLY A 180 -10.35 6.51 1.28
CA GLY A 180 -9.18 5.69 0.96
C GLY A 180 -8.13 5.71 2.06
N ILE A 181 -6.99 5.10 1.76
CA ILE A 181 -5.84 5.00 2.66
C ILE A 181 -4.63 5.60 1.94
N VAL A 182 -3.91 6.51 2.61
CA VAL A 182 -2.54 6.86 2.23
C VAL A 182 -1.64 5.85 2.95
N HIS A 183 -1.22 4.83 2.20
CA HIS A 183 -0.44 3.74 2.75
C HIS A 183 1.01 4.17 3.04
N CYS A 184 1.69 3.42 3.92
CA CYS A 184 3.10 3.60 4.31
C CYS A 184 3.46 5.08 4.60
N PHE A 185 2.58 5.75 5.34
CA PHE A 185 2.65 7.21 5.53
C PHE A 185 3.97 7.63 6.16
N SER A 186 4.68 8.57 5.52
CA SER A 186 6.04 8.98 5.93
C SER A 186 6.24 10.51 6.02
N TYR A 187 5.18 11.28 5.80
CA TYR A 187 5.24 12.75 5.79
C TYR A 187 5.01 13.37 7.17
N PRO A 188 5.22 14.70 7.32
CA PRO A 188 4.89 15.42 8.55
C PRO A 188 3.40 15.45 8.88
N VAL A 189 3.05 15.80 10.11
CA VAL A 189 1.67 15.81 10.63
C VAL A 189 0.76 16.79 9.88
N GLU A 190 1.29 17.89 9.40
CA GLU A 190 0.55 18.88 8.60
C GLU A 190 0.03 18.26 7.30
N VAL A 191 0.85 17.44 6.65
CA VAL A 191 0.47 16.70 5.44
C VAL A 191 -0.56 15.62 5.77
N ALA A 192 -0.41 14.92 6.90
CA ALA A 192 -1.42 13.96 7.36
C ALA A 192 -2.78 14.62 7.54
N ARG A 193 -2.84 15.80 8.17
CA ARG A 193 -4.08 16.57 8.34
C ARG A 193 -4.73 16.93 7.00
N GLN A 194 -3.95 17.35 6.01
CA GLN A 194 -4.47 17.68 4.68
C GLN A 194 -5.15 16.47 4.01
N PHE A 195 -4.55 15.28 4.07
CA PHE A 195 -5.18 14.07 3.54
C PHE A 195 -6.41 13.65 4.35
N ILE A 196 -6.38 13.80 5.66
CA ILE A 196 -7.52 13.52 6.55
C ILE A 196 -8.69 14.46 6.26
N ASP A 197 -8.44 15.75 5.98
CA ASP A 197 -9.47 16.72 5.61
C ASP A 197 -10.15 16.35 4.27
N LEU A 198 -9.49 15.57 3.41
CA LEU A 198 -10.08 14.94 2.24
C LEU A 198 -10.80 13.61 2.54
N GLY A 199 -10.85 13.17 3.81
CA GLY A 199 -11.51 11.92 4.21
C GLY A 199 -10.62 10.68 4.07
N MET A 200 -9.30 10.84 3.91
CA MET A 200 -8.37 9.72 3.84
C MET A 200 -7.98 9.20 5.23
N MET A 201 -7.69 7.91 5.32
CA MET A 201 -7.03 7.28 6.45
C MET A 201 -5.51 7.29 6.26
N VAL A 202 -4.77 7.18 7.37
CA VAL A 202 -3.31 7.11 7.39
C VAL A 202 -2.89 5.68 7.73
N GLY A 203 -2.17 5.02 6.83
CA GLY A 203 -1.60 3.70 7.04
C GLY A 203 -0.31 3.78 7.86
N ILE A 204 -0.25 3.04 8.96
CA ILE A 204 0.90 2.99 9.86
C ILE A 204 1.39 1.56 9.97
N GLY A 205 2.65 1.36 9.55
CA GLY A 205 3.33 0.08 9.54
C GLY A 205 4.61 0.01 10.38
N GLY A 206 5.46 -0.95 10.07
CA GLY A 206 6.68 -1.31 10.82
C GLY A 206 7.65 -0.15 11.06
N VAL A 207 7.68 0.84 10.16
CA VAL A 207 8.51 2.05 10.28
C VAL A 207 8.27 2.82 11.58
N LEU A 208 7.05 2.76 12.14
CA LEU A 208 6.73 3.42 13.42
C LEU A 208 7.69 3.01 14.54
N THR A 209 8.15 1.76 14.54
CA THR A 209 9.03 1.21 15.56
C THR A 209 10.49 1.67 15.45
N PHE A 210 10.87 2.32 14.32
CA PHE A 210 12.26 2.70 14.10
C PHE A 210 12.68 3.89 14.96
N SER A 211 13.92 3.87 15.43
CA SER A 211 14.45 4.93 16.29
C SER A 211 14.49 6.30 15.60
N ASN A 212 14.69 6.33 14.29
CA ASN A 212 14.78 7.54 13.47
C ASN A 212 13.44 8.02 12.91
N ALA A 213 12.33 7.32 13.15
CA ALA A 213 11.00 7.64 12.61
C ALA A 213 10.30 8.80 13.35
N LYS A 214 11.00 9.90 13.61
CA LYS A 214 10.49 11.02 14.42
C LYS A 214 9.20 11.62 13.88
N LYS A 215 9.12 11.84 12.55
CA LYS A 215 7.93 12.41 11.90
C LYS A 215 6.72 11.48 12.04
N LEU A 216 6.89 10.19 11.77
CA LEU A 216 5.80 9.22 11.87
C LEU A 216 5.33 9.04 13.33
N LYS A 217 6.25 9.05 14.30
CA LYS A 217 5.88 9.05 15.72
C LYS A 217 5.07 10.28 16.12
N GLN A 218 5.42 11.46 15.59
CA GLN A 218 4.62 12.68 15.79
C GLN A 218 3.23 12.52 15.19
N VAL A 219 3.11 12.01 13.94
CA VAL A 219 1.82 11.70 13.30
C VAL A 219 1.03 10.72 14.17
N ALA A 220 1.64 9.60 14.57
CA ALA A 220 1.00 8.60 15.43
C ALA A 220 0.50 9.20 16.76
N THR A 221 1.19 10.17 17.33
CA THR A 221 0.80 10.83 18.59
C THR A 221 -0.33 11.84 18.38
N GLU A 222 -0.24 12.70 17.35
CA GLU A 222 -1.13 13.86 17.20
C GLU A 222 -2.42 13.57 16.41
N ILE A 223 -2.37 12.66 15.42
CA ILE A 223 -3.56 12.35 14.60
C ILE A 223 -4.54 11.50 15.42
N PRO A 224 -5.85 11.82 15.43
CA PRO A 224 -6.83 11.00 16.11
C PRO A 224 -6.81 9.54 15.65
N LEU A 225 -6.92 8.60 16.58
CA LEU A 225 -6.89 7.17 16.28
C LEU A 225 -7.96 6.75 15.26
N SER A 226 -9.08 7.48 15.19
CA SER A 226 -10.16 7.30 14.21
C SER A 226 -9.75 7.51 12.75
N HIS A 227 -8.53 7.99 12.48
CA HIS A 227 -7.98 8.19 11.14
C HIS A 227 -6.75 7.32 10.85
N ILE A 228 -6.45 6.36 11.71
CA ILE A 228 -5.30 5.47 11.59
C ILE A 228 -5.78 4.06 11.27
N VAL A 229 -5.12 3.40 10.30
CA VAL A 229 -5.21 1.96 10.05
C VAL A 229 -3.83 1.33 10.23
N LEU A 230 -3.79 0.03 10.52
CA LEU A 230 -2.55 -0.74 10.66
C LEU A 230 -2.27 -1.53 9.40
N GLU A 231 -1.01 -1.60 9.03
CA GLU A 231 -0.54 -2.33 7.85
C GLU A 231 0.87 -2.86 8.05
N THR A 232 1.28 -3.81 7.22
CA THR A 232 2.66 -4.30 7.24
C THR A 232 3.50 -3.82 6.08
N ASP A 233 2.92 -3.70 4.89
CA ASP A 233 3.65 -3.61 3.62
C ASP A 233 4.61 -4.80 3.44
N CYS A 234 4.21 -5.97 3.95
CA CYS A 234 5.05 -7.17 3.89
C CYS A 234 5.17 -7.71 2.45
N PRO A 235 6.35 -8.19 2.04
CA PRO A 235 7.51 -8.67 2.82
C PRO A 235 8.44 -7.58 3.35
N TYR A 236 8.17 -6.32 3.10
CA TYR A 236 9.02 -5.18 3.40
C TYR A 236 8.79 -4.63 4.82
N MET A 237 9.56 -3.63 5.20
CA MET A 237 9.37 -2.76 6.38
C MET A 237 9.20 -3.49 7.72
N SER A 238 9.93 -4.61 7.94
CA SER A 238 9.88 -5.35 9.21
C SER A 238 10.11 -4.43 10.41
N PRO A 239 9.25 -4.51 11.45
CA PRO A 239 9.40 -3.70 12.65
C PRO A 239 10.62 -4.11 13.50
N VAL A 240 11.07 -3.23 14.38
CA VAL A 240 12.00 -3.58 15.45
C VAL A 240 11.29 -4.54 16.43
N PRO A 241 11.95 -5.64 16.88
CA PRO A 241 13.36 -5.98 16.73
C PRO A 241 13.71 -6.79 15.46
N LEU A 242 12.75 -7.04 14.57
CA LEU A 242 12.89 -7.95 13.42
C LEU A 242 13.41 -7.25 12.16
N ARG A 243 13.94 -6.05 12.29
CA ARG A 243 14.42 -5.26 11.15
C ARG A 243 15.47 -6.02 10.33
N GLY A 244 15.28 -6.06 9.00
CA GLY A 244 16.16 -6.77 8.07
C GLY A 244 15.73 -8.23 7.79
N SER A 245 14.72 -8.76 8.51
CA SER A 245 14.10 -10.03 8.16
C SER A 245 12.91 -9.82 7.23
N ARG A 246 12.41 -10.87 6.59
CA ARG A 246 11.16 -10.85 5.83
C ARG A 246 9.99 -10.57 6.78
N ASN A 247 9.18 -9.57 6.45
CA ASN A 247 8.01 -9.18 7.24
C ASN A 247 6.80 -10.10 6.99
N HIS A 248 5.81 -10.06 7.88
CA HIS A 248 4.51 -10.69 7.72
C HIS A 248 3.49 -10.08 8.69
N SER A 249 2.18 -10.26 8.45
CA SER A 249 1.10 -9.63 9.22
C SER A 249 1.14 -9.92 10.73
N GLY A 250 1.65 -11.08 11.15
CA GLY A 250 1.85 -11.41 12.58
C GLY A 250 2.81 -10.45 13.30
N ASN A 251 3.63 -9.68 12.58
CA ASN A 251 4.52 -8.70 13.15
C ASN A 251 3.83 -7.37 13.50
N LEU A 252 2.56 -7.19 13.12
CA LEU A 252 1.75 -6.02 13.52
C LEU A 252 1.66 -5.85 15.04
N ARG A 253 1.84 -6.90 15.82
CA ARG A 253 1.92 -6.81 17.29
C ARG A 253 2.94 -5.77 17.77
N TYR A 254 4.08 -5.61 17.09
CA TYR A 254 5.11 -4.64 17.45
C TYR A 254 4.71 -3.20 17.11
N VAL A 255 4.02 -3.03 15.98
CA VAL A 255 3.45 -1.74 15.56
C VAL A 255 2.34 -1.34 16.53
N LEU A 256 1.46 -2.27 16.86
CA LEU A 256 0.36 -2.14 17.82
C LEU A 256 0.85 -1.66 19.18
N SER A 257 1.83 -2.38 19.78
CA SER A 257 2.39 -2.01 21.07
C SER A 257 3.02 -0.62 21.05
N CYS A 258 3.77 -0.28 19.99
CA CYS A 258 4.36 1.04 19.83
C CYS A 258 3.29 2.14 19.70
N LEU A 259 2.21 1.90 18.93
CA LEU A 259 1.13 2.87 18.77
C LEU A 259 0.34 3.05 20.07
N ALA A 260 0.06 1.98 20.82
CA ALA A 260 -0.60 2.02 22.11
C ALA A 260 0.19 2.85 23.12
N GLU A 261 1.51 2.64 23.20
CA GLU A 261 2.43 3.41 24.03
C GLU A 261 2.41 4.92 23.67
N LEU A 262 2.54 5.25 22.39
CA LEU A 262 2.53 6.64 21.91
C LEU A 262 1.19 7.35 22.17
N LYS A 263 0.08 6.63 22.11
CA LYS A 263 -1.27 7.14 22.39
C LYS A 263 -1.61 7.16 23.89
N GLY A 264 -0.88 6.41 24.73
CA GLY A 264 -1.20 6.24 26.14
C GLY A 264 -2.52 5.50 26.39
N ILE A 265 -2.87 4.52 25.54
CA ILE A 265 -4.09 3.72 25.60
C ILE A 265 -3.75 2.21 25.55
N SER A 266 -4.74 1.34 25.76
CA SER A 266 -4.52 -0.10 25.69
C SER A 266 -4.37 -0.60 24.26
N GLU A 267 -3.70 -1.75 24.08
CA GLU A 267 -3.59 -2.41 22.78
C GLU A 267 -4.98 -2.84 22.25
N GLU A 268 -5.88 -3.26 23.15
CA GLU A 268 -7.25 -3.63 22.79
C GLU A 268 -8.02 -2.47 22.16
N GLU A 269 -7.83 -1.25 22.70
CA GLU A 269 -8.48 -0.05 22.15
C GLU A 269 -7.89 0.30 20.76
N VAL A 270 -6.57 0.17 20.58
CA VAL A 270 -5.94 0.35 19.27
C VAL A 270 -6.48 -0.67 18.28
N ILE A 271 -6.50 -1.96 18.63
CA ILE A 271 -7.04 -3.02 17.76
C ILE A 271 -8.47 -2.70 17.37
N ARG A 272 -9.32 -2.39 18.37
CA ARG A 272 -10.74 -2.11 18.13
C ARG A 272 -10.90 -0.97 17.11
N GLN A 273 -10.30 0.18 17.40
CA GLN A 273 -10.51 1.38 16.58
C GLN A 273 -9.89 1.24 15.19
N THR A 274 -8.67 0.71 15.06
CA THR A 274 -8.01 0.58 13.75
C THR A 274 -8.69 -0.45 12.87
N THR A 275 -9.24 -1.52 13.46
CA THR A 275 -10.03 -2.50 12.72
C THR A 275 -11.38 -1.91 12.27
N GLU A 276 -12.08 -1.17 13.13
CA GLU A 276 -13.30 -0.43 12.76
C GLU A 276 -13.04 0.57 11.62
N ASN A 277 -11.91 1.29 11.68
CA ASN A 277 -11.49 2.21 10.61
C ASN A 277 -11.27 1.47 9.28
N ALA A 278 -10.57 0.33 9.32
CA ALA A 278 -10.28 -0.49 8.15
C ALA A 278 -11.58 -1.05 7.51
N LEU A 279 -12.48 -1.59 8.33
CA LEU A 279 -13.78 -2.07 7.86
C LEU A 279 -14.60 -0.92 7.24
N LYS A 280 -14.58 0.25 7.87
CA LYS A 280 -15.28 1.44 7.37
C LYS A 280 -14.73 1.94 6.05
N VAL A 281 -13.40 2.10 5.92
CA VAL A 281 -12.80 2.62 4.69
C VAL A 281 -12.96 1.67 3.53
N TYR A 282 -12.83 0.36 3.75
CA TYR A 282 -13.06 -0.67 2.74
C TYR A 282 -14.54 -1.05 2.55
N ARG A 283 -15.45 -0.43 3.32
CA ARG A 283 -16.90 -0.66 3.27
C ARG A 283 -17.29 -2.12 3.43
N ILE A 284 -16.55 -2.85 4.25
CA ILE A 284 -16.80 -4.25 4.55
C ILE A 284 -17.90 -4.33 5.60
N GLN A 285 -18.96 -5.06 5.28
CA GLN A 285 -20.07 -5.37 6.21
C GLN A 285 -19.80 -6.73 6.86
N GLU A 286 -19.92 -6.80 8.18
CA GLU A 286 -19.79 -8.03 8.96
C GLU A 286 -21.14 -8.67 9.28
#